data_253efee2fb455a2a8c667417b82c488f
#
_entry.id   253efee2fb455a2a8c667417b82c488f
#
_cell.length_a   1.000
_cell.length_b   1.000
_cell.length_c   1.000
_cell.angle_alpha   90.00
_cell.angle_beta   90.00
_cell.angle_gamma   90.00
#
_symmetry.space_group_name_H-M   'P 1'
#
loop_
_entity.id
_entity.type
_entity.pdbx_description
1 polymer ?
#
loop_
_entity_poly.entity_id
_entity_poly.type
_entity_poly.pdbx_seq_one_letter_code
_entity_poly.pdbx_strand_id
1 'polypeptide(L)'
;VNSTVRVKGFVQTEKDNNYKASVSYEIDLLKPDSTITKSIFKFVQKDENTEPISDVALEAQFNLDSTTYKSGVYTLIYKIADSNSENTLETKVNFDLEW
;
A
#
# COMPACT_ATOMS: atom_id res chain seq x y z
N VAL A 1 10.35 -7.11 5.99
CA VAL A 1 10.29 -5.82 5.27
C VAL A 1 9.05 -5.06 5.70
N ASN A 2 9.24 -3.83 6.12
CA ASN A 2 8.17 -2.91 6.49
C ASN A 2 8.11 -1.78 5.47
N SER A 3 6.91 -1.43 5.05
CA SER A 3 6.71 -0.32 4.11
C SER A 3 5.50 0.51 4.54
N THR A 4 5.59 1.82 4.36
CA THR A 4 4.49 2.74 4.63
C THR A 4 4.37 3.74 3.48
N VAL A 5 3.16 3.86 2.94
CA VAL A 5 2.83 4.86 1.91
C VAL A 5 1.66 5.69 2.42
N ARG A 6 1.74 7.01 2.29
CA ARG A 6 0.66 7.92 2.68
C ARG A 6 -0.11 8.38 1.45
N VAL A 7 -1.42 8.32 1.53
CA VAL A 7 -2.33 8.67 0.44
C VAL A 7 -3.13 9.91 0.81
N LYS A 8 -3.21 10.85 -0.13
CA LYS A 8 -4.00 12.09 -0.02
C LYS A 8 -4.98 12.17 -1.18
N GLY A 9 -5.96 13.06 -1.09
CA GLY A 9 -6.92 13.32 -2.17
C GLY A 9 -7.99 12.25 -2.33
N PHE A 10 -8.15 11.37 -1.34
CA PHE A 10 -9.21 10.36 -1.32
C PHE A 10 -10.55 11.00 -0.95
N VAL A 11 -11.65 10.32 -1.28
CA VAL A 11 -13.00 10.76 -0.93
C VAL A 11 -13.36 10.26 0.46
N GLN A 12 -13.79 11.17 1.33
CA GLN A 12 -14.27 10.87 2.66
C GLN A 12 -15.80 10.91 2.69
N THR A 13 -16.40 10.04 3.48
CA THR A 13 -17.82 10.14 3.83
C THR A 13 -17.96 10.85 5.17
N GLU A 14 -18.96 11.72 5.28
CA GLU A 14 -19.28 12.42 6.53
C GLU A 14 -20.67 12.02 7.00
N LYS A 15 -20.76 11.62 8.28
CA LYS A 15 -22.04 11.30 8.93
C LYS A 15 -21.91 11.54 10.42
N ASP A 16 -22.87 12.27 11.01
CA ASP A 16 -22.93 12.55 12.45
C ASP A 16 -21.63 13.14 13.01
N ASN A 17 -21.02 14.08 12.28
CA ASN A 17 -19.74 14.72 12.59
C ASN A 17 -18.53 13.76 12.57
N ASN A 18 -18.66 12.59 11.95
CA ASN A 18 -17.56 11.67 11.73
C ASN A 18 -17.18 11.62 10.25
N TYR A 19 -15.88 11.66 9.98
CA TYR A 19 -15.32 11.50 8.66
C TYR A 19 -14.71 10.10 8.53
N LYS A 20 -15.05 9.40 7.46
CA LYS A 20 -14.56 8.05 7.20
C LYS A 20 -13.87 7.98 5.85
N ALA A 21 -12.71 7.37 5.84
CA ALA A 21 -11.97 7.06 4.63
C ALA A 21 -11.76 5.55 4.53
N SER A 22 -11.84 5.00 3.33
CA SER A 22 -11.57 3.59 3.08
C SER A 22 -10.75 3.47 1.81
N VAL A 23 -9.55 2.90 1.94
CA VAL A 23 -8.61 2.73 0.84
C VAL A 23 -8.20 1.27 0.79
N SER A 24 -8.45 0.60 -0.32
CA SER A 24 -7.95 -0.74 -0.56
C SER A 24 -6.62 -0.67 -1.30
N TYR A 25 -5.71 -1.58 -0.99
CA TYR A 25 -4.45 -1.66 -1.70
C TYR A 25 -3.95 -3.08 -1.80
N GLU A 26 -3.24 -3.32 -2.88
CA GLU A 26 -2.60 -4.57 -3.21
C GLU A 26 -1.17 -4.28 -3.59
N ILE A 27 -0.24 -5.11 -3.13
CA ILE A 27 1.18 -4.91 -3.40
C ILE A 27 1.71 -6.08 -4.21
N ASP A 28 2.32 -5.76 -5.36
CA ASP A 28 3.08 -6.71 -6.15
C ASP A 28 4.57 -6.52 -5.86
N LEU A 29 5.34 -7.57 -5.99
CA LEU A 29 6.79 -7.54 -5.81
C LEU A 29 7.50 -7.77 -7.15
N LEU A 30 8.20 -6.75 -7.63
CA LEU A 30 9.11 -6.86 -8.78
C LEU A 30 10.49 -7.25 -8.27
N LYS A 31 11.01 -8.35 -8.77
CA LYS A 31 12.30 -8.92 -8.37
C LYS A 31 13.44 -8.43 -9.29
N PRO A 32 14.70 -8.58 -8.85
CA PRO A 32 15.86 -8.18 -9.68
C PRO A 32 15.95 -8.87 -11.05
N ASP A 33 15.39 -10.07 -11.20
CA ASP A 33 15.34 -10.82 -12.45
C ASP A 33 14.21 -10.40 -13.39
N SER A 34 13.50 -9.32 -13.07
CA SER A 34 12.35 -8.77 -13.79
C SER A 34 11.07 -9.61 -13.69
N THR A 35 11.02 -10.63 -12.84
CA THR A 35 9.78 -11.36 -12.56
C THR A 35 8.96 -10.65 -11.50
N ILE A 36 7.63 -10.80 -11.57
CA ILE A 36 6.70 -10.17 -10.65
C ILE A 36 5.93 -11.25 -9.89
N THR A 37 5.95 -11.16 -8.56
CA THR A 37 5.06 -11.92 -7.68
C THR A 37 3.87 -11.04 -7.35
N LYS A 38 2.70 -11.43 -7.80
CA LYS A 38 1.48 -10.62 -7.60
C LYS A 38 0.87 -10.85 -6.23
N SER A 39 0.27 -9.80 -5.69
CA SER A 39 -0.54 -9.84 -4.47
C SER A 39 0.19 -10.44 -3.27
N ILE A 40 1.45 -10.03 -3.05
CA ILE A 40 2.19 -10.45 -1.85
C ILE A 40 1.57 -9.87 -0.57
N PHE A 41 0.77 -8.82 -0.71
CA PHE A 41 0.05 -8.19 0.38
C PHE A 41 -1.22 -7.54 -0.16
N LYS A 42 -2.32 -7.68 0.58
CA LYS A 42 -3.61 -7.09 0.22
C LYS A 42 -4.36 -6.72 1.49
N PHE A 43 -4.85 -5.48 1.55
CA PHE A 43 -5.53 -4.99 2.74
C PHE A 43 -6.49 -3.85 2.40
N VAL A 44 -7.45 -3.60 3.29
CA VAL A 44 -8.31 -2.43 3.24
C VAL A 44 -8.08 -1.62 4.50
N GLN A 45 -7.57 -0.40 4.35
CA GLN A 45 -7.35 0.52 5.44
C GLN A 45 -8.57 1.42 5.60
N LYS A 46 -9.15 1.39 6.80
CA LYS A 46 -10.31 2.23 7.15
C LYS A 46 -9.91 3.16 8.28
N ASP A 47 -10.11 4.45 8.08
CA ASP A 47 -9.85 5.48 9.07
C ASP A 47 -11.12 6.24 9.38
N GLU A 48 -11.28 6.64 10.64
CA GLU A 48 -12.41 7.42 11.12
C GLU A 48 -11.92 8.50 12.08
N ASN A 49 -12.44 9.72 11.93
CA ASN A 49 -12.08 10.84 12.80
C ASN A 49 -13.24 11.83 12.87
N THR A 50 -13.26 12.64 13.94
CA THR A 50 -14.22 13.75 14.12
C THR A 50 -13.83 14.98 13.30
N GLU A 51 -12.62 15.04 12.77
CA GLU A 51 -12.13 16.07 11.87
C GLU A 51 -11.83 15.47 10.49
N PRO A 52 -11.80 16.27 9.40
CA PRO A 52 -11.44 15.78 8.09
C PRO A 52 -10.08 15.08 8.11
N ILE A 53 -10.00 13.93 7.43
CA ILE A 53 -8.78 13.12 7.36
C ILE A 53 -7.89 13.68 6.25
N SER A 54 -6.66 14.06 6.59
CA SER A 54 -5.73 14.65 5.63
C SER A 54 -4.97 13.61 4.81
N ASP A 55 -4.61 12.48 5.43
CA ASP A 55 -3.94 11.38 4.75
C ASP A 55 -4.33 10.03 5.38
N VAL A 56 -4.10 8.97 4.63
CA VAL A 56 -4.24 7.59 5.09
C VAL A 56 -2.90 6.89 4.94
N ALA A 57 -2.40 6.31 6.03
CA ALA A 57 -1.16 5.53 6.01
C ALA A 57 -1.45 4.08 5.60
N LEU A 58 -0.84 3.64 4.51
CA LEU A 58 -0.92 2.26 4.05
C LEU A 58 0.34 1.53 4.49
N GLU A 59 0.20 0.64 5.45
CA GLU A 59 1.29 -0.12 6.02
C GLU A 59 1.30 -1.54 5.49
N ALA A 60 2.49 -2.08 5.24
CA ALA A 60 2.67 -3.45 4.83
C ALA A 60 3.88 -4.05 5.55
N GLN A 61 3.74 -5.30 5.99
CA GLN A 61 4.82 -6.07 6.57
C GLN A 61 4.82 -7.46 5.97
N PHE A 62 5.98 -7.91 5.50
CA PHE A 62 6.13 -9.26 4.96
C PHE A 62 7.56 -9.74 5.14
N ASN A 63 7.74 -11.06 5.17
CA ASN A 63 9.02 -11.70 5.38
C ASN A 63 9.56 -12.25 4.05
N LEU A 64 10.83 -11.93 3.76
CA LEU A 64 11.55 -12.45 2.62
C LEU A 64 12.72 -13.28 3.15
N ASP A 65 12.84 -14.54 2.73
CA ASP A 65 13.92 -15.43 3.16
C ASP A 65 15.03 -15.56 2.11
N SER A 66 16.24 -15.88 2.57
CA SER A 66 17.42 -15.99 1.70
C SER A 66 17.41 -17.19 0.77
N THR A 67 16.57 -18.18 1.01
CA THR A 67 16.46 -19.36 0.15
C THR A 67 15.61 -19.12 -1.08
N THR A 68 14.63 -18.24 -0.97
CA THR A 68 13.68 -17.89 -2.05
C THR A 68 14.07 -16.59 -2.75
N TYR A 69 14.59 -15.61 -2.00
CA TYR A 69 14.87 -14.27 -2.50
C TYR A 69 16.37 -13.99 -2.44
N LYS A 70 16.98 -13.71 -3.60
CA LYS A 70 18.39 -13.36 -3.71
C LYS A 70 18.60 -11.89 -3.37
N SER A 71 19.84 -11.52 -3.00
CA SER A 71 20.21 -10.13 -2.82
C SER A 71 20.03 -9.33 -4.10
N GLY A 72 19.60 -8.10 -3.99
CA GLY A 72 19.41 -7.19 -5.13
C GLY A 72 18.39 -6.10 -4.85
N VAL A 73 18.04 -5.35 -5.87
CA VAL A 73 17.04 -4.29 -5.78
C VAL A 73 15.67 -4.84 -6.11
N TYR A 74 14.74 -4.65 -5.21
CA TYR A 74 13.34 -5.05 -5.33
C TYR A 74 12.46 -3.80 -5.41
N THR A 75 11.31 -3.92 -6.05
CA THR A 75 10.34 -2.85 -6.14
C THR A 75 8.98 -3.32 -5.64
N LEU A 76 8.43 -2.61 -4.67
CA LEU A 76 7.04 -2.79 -4.24
C LEU A 76 6.15 -1.93 -5.13
N ILE A 77 5.18 -2.54 -5.77
CA ILE A 77 4.21 -1.85 -6.62
C ILE A 77 2.89 -1.82 -5.86
N TYR A 78 2.54 -0.64 -5.35
CA TYR A 78 1.27 -0.41 -4.66
C TYR A 78 0.20 -0.08 -5.70
N LYS A 79 -0.84 -0.89 -5.75
CA LYS A 79 -2.06 -0.62 -6.51
C LYS A 79 -3.15 -0.22 -5.53
N ILE A 80 -3.54 1.03 -5.57
CA ILE A 80 -4.36 1.66 -4.55
C ILE A 80 -5.70 2.05 -5.17
N ALA A 81 -6.80 1.73 -4.49
CA ALA A 81 -8.15 2.10 -4.89
C ALA A 81 -8.88 2.78 -3.73
N ASP A 82 -9.48 3.94 -4.01
CA ASP A 82 -10.33 4.64 -3.06
C ASP A 82 -11.73 3.98 -3.09
N SER A 83 -12.14 3.41 -1.96
CA SER A 83 -13.43 2.69 -1.87
C SER A 83 -14.66 3.60 -1.99
N ASN A 84 -14.48 4.92 -1.80
CA ASN A 84 -15.55 5.90 -1.88
C ASN A 84 -15.62 6.61 -3.24
N SER A 85 -14.79 6.19 -4.20
CA SER A 85 -14.77 6.72 -5.56
C SER A 85 -14.27 5.66 -6.53
N GLU A 86 -14.16 6.01 -7.81
CA GLU A 86 -13.57 5.14 -8.84
C GLU A 86 -12.10 5.46 -9.08
N ASN A 87 -11.50 6.30 -8.24
CA ASN A 87 -10.11 6.71 -8.39
C ASN A 87 -9.16 5.58 -7.99
N THR A 88 -8.15 5.37 -8.82
CA THR A 88 -7.07 4.42 -8.58
C THR A 88 -5.72 5.11 -8.74
N LEU A 89 -4.73 4.60 -8.02
CA LEU A 89 -3.36 5.12 -8.05
C LEU A 89 -2.39 3.96 -7.99
N GLU A 90 -1.30 4.06 -8.73
CA GLU A 90 -0.18 3.12 -8.63
C GLU A 90 1.07 3.89 -8.21
N THR A 91 1.79 3.37 -7.22
CA THR A 91 3.07 3.92 -6.80
C THR A 91 4.08 2.81 -6.56
N LYS A 92 5.36 3.15 -6.71
CA LYS A 92 6.46 2.18 -6.61
C LYS A 92 7.45 2.62 -5.54
N VAL A 93 7.91 1.65 -4.76
CA VAL A 93 8.93 1.86 -3.72
C VAL A 93 10.04 0.85 -3.94
N ASN A 94 11.26 1.34 -4.14
CA ASN A 94 12.44 0.48 -4.30
C ASN A 94 13.10 0.23 -2.94
N PHE A 95 13.63 -0.98 -2.76
CA PHE A 95 14.44 -1.29 -1.59
C PHE A 95 15.54 -2.30 -1.96
N ASP A 96 16.64 -2.24 -1.24
CA ASP A 96 17.75 -3.17 -1.39
C ASP A 96 17.60 -4.32 -0.39
N LEU A 97 17.76 -5.54 -0.88
CA LEU A 97 17.79 -6.73 -0.05
C LEU A 97 19.21 -7.29 -0.06
N GLU A 98 19.82 -7.36 1.11
CA GLU A 98 21.18 -7.88 1.30
C GLU A 98 21.17 -8.99 2.35
N TRP A 99 21.82 -10.10 2.02
CA TRP A 99 21.99 -11.23 2.94
C TRP A 99 23.43 -11.39 3.42
#